data_6946ee6ef8d69891c0fa0e9c951dee16
#
_entry.id   6946ee6ef8d69891c0fa0e9c951dee16
#
_cell.length_a   1.000
_cell.length_b   1.000
_cell.length_c   1.000
_cell.angle_alpha   90.00
_cell.angle_beta   90.00
_cell.angle_gamma   90.00
#
_symmetry.space_group_name_H-M   'P 1'
#
loop_
_entity.id
_entity.type
_entity.pdbx_description
1 polymer ?
#
loop_
_entity_poly.entity_id
_entity_poly.type
_entity_poly.pdbx_seq_one_letter_code
_entity_poly.pdbx_strand_id
1 'polypeptide(L)'
;MIAASRPGATTPARLYPSTTITYSRGIDYIAVEHAMNGEDATLTTAERVEAARQLYDRGIEHAEISRRLKRDRATITSWQNSNWTPPAQLVDQEPIDIGGAVHGRSGYTKGCRCGTCRAGATAYNRAWRAARAAT
;
A
#
# COMPACT_ATOMS: atom_id res chain seq x y z
N MET A 1 22.61 34.62 -17.74
CA MET A 1 21.99 34.18 -17.59
C MET A 1 21.59 33.25 -17.27
N ILE A 2 21.23 33.08 -16.71
CA ILE A 2 20.95 32.14 -16.41
C ILE A 2 20.05 31.51 -16.85
N ALA A 3 20.24 31.42 -17.53
CA ALA A 3 19.56 30.81 -18.20
C ALA A 3 19.07 29.59 -17.96
N ALA A 4 19.51 29.20 -17.04
CA ALA A 4 19.22 27.98 -16.67
C ALA A 4 17.81 27.71 -16.44
N SER A 5 17.06 28.69 -16.28
CA SER A 5 15.73 28.44 -15.97
C SER A 5 14.88 28.23 -17.13
N ARG A 6 15.06 27.27 -17.86
CA ARG A 6 14.12 26.95 -18.92
C ARG A 6 12.91 26.23 -18.34
N PRO A 7 11.70 26.75 -18.57
CA PRO A 7 10.51 26.06 -18.17
C PRO A 7 10.48 24.66 -18.79
N GLY A 8 10.11 23.69 -18.02
CA GLY A 8 10.05 22.32 -18.49
C GLY A 8 11.37 21.57 -18.49
N ALA A 9 12.48 22.29 -18.43
CA ALA A 9 13.79 21.66 -18.28
C ALA A 9 14.31 21.68 -16.87
N THR A 10 13.58 22.30 -15.97
CA THR A 10 13.97 22.36 -14.57
C THR A 10 13.72 21.04 -13.91
N THR A 11 14.73 20.44 -13.33
CA THR A 11 14.55 19.27 -12.51
C THR A 11 13.69 19.67 -11.30
N PRO A 12 12.56 19.01 -11.06
CA PRO A 12 11.76 19.31 -9.89
C PRO A 12 12.62 19.20 -8.64
N ALA A 13 12.42 20.10 -7.71
CA ALA A 13 13.09 20.02 -6.43
C ALA A 13 12.79 18.67 -5.79
N ARG A 14 13.80 18.06 -5.19
CA ARG A 14 13.62 16.80 -4.51
C ARG A 14 12.64 16.98 -3.36
N LEU A 15 11.68 16.08 -3.25
CA LEU A 15 10.71 16.10 -2.17
C LEU A 15 11.24 15.31 -0.99
N TYR A 16 10.92 15.77 0.20
CA TYR A 16 11.33 15.13 1.45
C TYR A 16 10.10 14.85 2.30
N PRO A 17 10.11 13.75 3.06
CA PRO A 17 9.04 13.49 4.03
C PRO A 17 8.92 14.62 5.03
N SER A 18 7.73 14.80 5.58
CA SER A 18 7.43 15.85 6.56
C SER A 18 7.94 15.51 7.96
N THR A 19 8.98 14.71 8.06
CA THR A 19 9.59 14.29 9.32
C THR A 19 11.09 14.15 9.13
N THR A 20 11.84 14.36 10.21
CA THR A 20 13.28 14.09 10.21
C THR A 20 13.60 12.70 10.75
N ILE A 21 12.60 11.97 11.22
CA ILE A 21 12.76 10.61 11.72
C ILE A 21 12.93 9.68 10.51
N THR A 22 13.92 8.80 10.55
CA THR A 22 14.20 7.90 9.44
C THR A 22 13.37 6.61 9.51
N TYR A 23 12.91 6.23 10.69
CA TYR A 23 12.08 5.04 10.85
C TYR A 23 11.13 5.22 12.03
N SER A 24 9.86 4.94 11.82
CA SER A 24 8.83 5.02 12.86
C SER A 24 7.63 4.15 12.51
N ARG A 25 7.14 3.39 13.48
CA ARG A 25 5.92 2.59 13.35
C ARG A 25 5.94 1.64 12.14
N GLY A 26 7.09 1.05 11.87
CA GLY A 26 7.23 0.13 10.74
C GLY A 26 7.37 0.81 9.39
N ILE A 27 7.54 2.12 9.36
CA ILE A 27 7.72 2.90 8.14
C ILE A 27 9.16 3.39 8.05
N ASP A 28 9.82 3.04 6.94
CA ASP A 28 11.14 3.56 6.62
C ASP A 28 10.96 4.82 5.77
N TYR A 29 11.20 5.97 6.38
CA TYR A 29 11.01 7.25 5.70
C TYR A 29 12.07 7.53 4.63
N ILE A 30 13.18 6.83 4.63
CA ILE A 30 14.14 6.90 3.52
C ILE A 30 13.52 6.26 2.28
N ALA A 31 12.87 5.11 2.43
CA ALA A 31 12.15 4.48 1.34
C ALA A 31 10.97 5.34 0.86
N VAL A 32 10.24 5.97 1.81
CA VAL A 32 9.17 6.91 1.47
C VAL A 32 9.70 8.08 0.64
N GLU A 33 10.85 8.63 1.01
CA GLU A 33 11.47 9.72 0.24
C GLU A 33 11.74 9.28 -1.20
N HIS A 34 12.35 8.13 -1.39
CA HIS A 34 12.60 7.60 -2.74
C HIS A 34 11.32 7.45 -3.54
N ALA A 35 10.28 6.92 -2.91
CA ALA A 35 8.99 6.74 -3.57
C ALA A 35 8.36 8.07 -3.98
N MET A 36 8.43 9.08 -3.10
CA MET A 36 7.88 10.41 -3.39
C MET A 36 8.55 11.06 -4.61
N ASN A 37 9.77 10.70 -4.90
CA ASN A 37 10.52 11.22 -6.03
C ASN A 37 10.47 10.31 -7.26
N GLY A 38 9.67 9.25 -7.22
CA GLY A 38 9.53 8.32 -8.34
C GLY A 38 10.68 7.36 -8.52
N GLU A 39 11.55 7.26 -7.52
CA GLU A 39 12.70 6.38 -7.58
C GLU A 39 12.32 4.96 -7.19
N ASP A 40 13.06 3.99 -7.70
CA ASP A 40 12.81 2.59 -7.37
C ASP A 40 13.23 2.32 -5.92
N ALA A 41 12.31 1.73 -5.17
CA ALA A 41 12.57 1.31 -3.81
C ALA A 41 11.65 0.16 -3.47
N THR A 42 12.14 -0.74 -2.64
CA THR A 42 11.29 -1.80 -2.10
C THR A 42 10.45 -1.22 -0.97
N LEU A 43 9.15 -1.23 -1.15
CA LEU A 43 8.21 -0.58 -0.23
C LEU A 43 7.17 -1.56 0.25
N THR A 44 6.84 -1.45 1.53
CA THR A 44 5.62 -2.08 2.05
C THR A 44 4.41 -1.26 1.59
N THR A 45 3.22 -1.85 1.69
CA THR A 45 2.00 -1.12 1.36
C THR A 45 1.83 0.10 2.27
N ALA A 46 2.16 -0.02 3.55
CA ALA A 46 2.08 1.10 4.49
C ALA A 46 2.99 2.26 4.06
N GLU A 47 4.18 1.95 3.58
CA GLU A 47 5.12 2.98 3.10
C GLU A 47 4.60 3.66 1.83
N ARG A 48 3.98 2.91 0.93
CA ARG A 48 3.35 3.50 -0.26
C ARG A 48 2.20 4.40 0.10
N VAL A 49 1.34 3.99 1.02
CA VAL A 49 0.22 4.82 1.48
C VAL A 49 0.73 6.10 2.12
N GLU A 50 1.77 6.01 2.94
CA GLU A 50 2.35 7.20 3.55
C GLU A 50 2.96 8.14 2.51
N ALA A 51 3.66 7.61 1.52
CA ALA A 51 4.19 8.41 0.42
C ALA A 51 3.07 9.10 -0.35
N ALA A 52 1.99 8.38 -0.65
CA ALA A 52 0.83 8.94 -1.35
C ALA A 52 0.19 10.05 -0.54
N ARG A 53 0.01 9.86 0.76
CA ARG A 53 -0.56 10.88 1.64
C ARG A 53 0.28 12.15 1.62
N GLN A 54 1.58 12.01 1.74
CA GLN A 54 2.46 13.18 1.75
C GLN A 54 2.47 13.91 0.41
N LEU A 55 2.43 13.17 -0.70
CA LEU A 55 2.32 13.78 -2.03
C LEU A 55 0.99 14.52 -2.18
N TYR A 56 -0.11 13.91 -1.74
CA TYR A 56 -1.42 14.54 -1.80
C TYR A 56 -1.47 15.81 -0.95
N ASP A 57 -0.90 15.78 0.25
CA ASP A 57 -0.85 16.95 1.13
C ASP A 57 -0.08 18.12 0.51
N ARG A 58 0.80 17.83 -0.43
CA ARG A 58 1.56 18.86 -1.16
C ARG A 58 0.85 19.34 -2.42
N GLY A 59 -0.39 18.91 -2.65
CA GLY A 59 -1.16 19.33 -3.80
C GLY A 59 -0.83 18.59 -5.09
N ILE A 60 -0.15 17.46 -5.01
CA ILE A 60 0.16 16.66 -6.18
C ILE A 60 -1.06 15.83 -6.55
N GLU A 61 -1.45 15.88 -7.82
CA GLU A 61 -2.66 15.21 -8.28
C GLU A 61 -2.49 13.69 -8.37
N HIS A 62 -3.62 13.00 -8.35
CA HIS A 62 -3.65 11.53 -8.33
C HIS A 62 -2.89 10.90 -9.50
N ALA A 63 -2.97 11.47 -10.68
CA ALA A 63 -2.27 10.95 -11.84
C ALA A 63 -0.76 10.92 -11.63
N GLU A 64 -0.21 11.97 -11.04
CA GLU A 64 1.21 12.06 -10.76
C GLU A 64 1.62 11.14 -9.60
N ILE A 65 0.79 11.05 -8.56
CA ILE A 65 1.02 10.12 -7.45
C ILE A 65 1.04 8.69 -7.99
N SER A 66 0.08 8.34 -8.82
CA SER A 66 -0.01 7.03 -9.46
C SER A 66 1.28 6.71 -10.22
N ARG A 67 1.77 7.65 -10.99
CA ARG A 67 2.99 7.48 -11.77
C ARG A 67 4.22 7.26 -10.88
N ARG A 68 4.36 8.06 -9.84
CA ARG A 68 5.52 7.99 -8.94
C ARG A 68 5.54 6.71 -8.12
N LEU A 69 4.38 6.26 -7.66
CA LEU A 69 4.28 5.07 -6.82
C LEU A 69 4.06 3.79 -7.62
N LYS A 70 3.89 3.89 -8.93
CA LYS A 70 3.65 2.75 -9.81
C LYS A 70 2.41 1.95 -9.38
N ARG A 71 1.37 2.67 -9.04
CA ARG A 71 0.05 2.11 -8.70
C ARG A 71 -1.02 2.82 -9.50
N ASP A 72 -2.11 2.15 -9.78
CA ASP A 72 -3.19 2.76 -10.55
C ASP A 72 -3.95 3.81 -9.73
N ARG A 73 -4.62 4.69 -10.46
CA ARG A 73 -5.34 5.80 -9.83
C ARG A 73 -6.47 5.32 -8.92
N ALA A 74 -7.11 4.21 -9.26
CA ALA A 74 -8.17 3.65 -8.44
C ALA A 74 -7.64 3.24 -7.07
N THR A 75 -6.44 2.68 -7.01
CA THR A 75 -5.79 2.33 -5.74
C THR A 75 -5.51 3.58 -4.91
N ILE A 76 -4.98 4.64 -5.53
CA ILE A 76 -4.71 5.90 -4.82
C ILE A 76 -6.02 6.49 -4.28
N THR A 77 -7.09 6.50 -5.09
CA THR A 77 -8.40 6.99 -4.66
C THR A 77 -8.95 6.18 -3.50
N SER A 78 -8.78 4.86 -3.54
CA SER A 78 -9.20 3.98 -2.45
C SER A 78 -8.47 4.31 -1.14
N TRP A 79 -7.17 4.55 -1.22
CA TRP A 79 -6.39 4.95 -0.04
C TRP A 79 -6.87 6.30 0.52
N GLN A 80 -7.15 7.24 -0.35
CA GLN A 80 -7.70 8.54 0.06
C GLN A 80 -9.04 8.36 0.75
N ASN A 81 -9.93 7.54 0.20
CA ASN A 81 -11.27 7.30 0.76
C ASN A 81 -11.21 6.61 2.13
N SER A 82 -10.17 5.85 2.41
CA SER A 82 -9.96 5.26 3.73
C SER A 82 -9.08 6.14 4.63
N ASN A 83 -9.01 7.43 4.31
CA ASN A 83 -8.28 8.44 5.07
C ASN A 83 -6.79 8.07 5.23
N TRP A 84 -6.20 7.54 4.14
CA TRP A 84 -4.79 7.15 4.10
C TRP A 84 -4.42 6.12 5.18
N THR A 85 -5.39 5.33 5.60
CA THR A 85 -5.14 4.22 6.51
C THR A 85 -4.62 3.05 5.68
N PRO A 86 -3.43 2.52 5.97
CA PRO A 86 -2.97 1.34 5.25
C PRO A 86 -3.97 0.22 5.43
N PRO A 87 -4.23 -0.59 4.40
CA PRO A 87 -4.96 -1.82 4.64
C PRO A 87 -4.24 -2.51 5.80
N ALA A 88 -5.00 -2.85 6.83
CA ALA A 88 -4.40 -3.43 8.02
C ALA A 88 -3.42 -4.50 7.56
N GLN A 89 -2.15 -4.32 7.90
CA GLN A 89 -1.20 -5.38 7.71
C GLN A 89 -1.87 -6.59 8.32
N LEU A 90 -1.99 -7.60 7.51
CA LEU A 90 -2.64 -8.81 7.92
C LEU A 90 -1.78 -9.44 9.00
N VAL A 91 -1.83 -8.84 10.18
CA VAL A 91 -1.26 -9.45 11.36
C VAL A 91 -2.19 -10.61 11.65
N ASP A 92 -1.64 -11.80 11.67
CA ASP A 92 -2.41 -12.97 12.04
C ASP A 92 -2.95 -12.75 13.43
N GLN A 93 -4.26 -12.68 13.53
CA GLN A 93 -4.93 -12.52 14.81
C GLN A 93 -4.94 -13.86 15.54
N GLU A 94 -5.11 -13.80 16.84
CA GLU A 94 -5.27 -15.03 17.60
C GLU A 94 -6.54 -15.76 17.15
N PRO A 95 -6.51 -17.11 17.12
CA PRO A 95 -7.69 -17.87 16.75
C PRO A 95 -8.84 -17.58 17.71
N ILE A 96 -10.03 -17.37 17.15
CA ILE A 96 -11.24 -17.21 17.94
C ILE A 96 -11.98 -18.54 18.03
N ASP A 97 -12.90 -18.64 18.97
CA ASP A 97 -13.77 -19.82 19.09
C ASP A 97 -14.78 -19.78 17.94
N ILE A 98 -14.76 -20.79 17.10
CA ILE A 98 -15.65 -20.92 15.96
C ILE A 98 -16.60 -22.10 16.09
N GLY A 99 -16.89 -22.52 17.33
CA GLY A 99 -17.92 -23.51 17.59
C GLY A 99 -17.59 -24.90 17.10
N GLY A 100 -16.33 -25.31 17.19
CA GLY A 100 -15.91 -26.65 16.80
C GLY A 100 -15.58 -26.82 15.32
N ALA A 101 -15.72 -25.78 14.52
CA ALA A 101 -15.28 -25.81 13.13
C ALA A 101 -13.75 -25.84 13.06
N VAL A 102 -13.21 -26.40 12.01
CA VAL A 102 -11.76 -26.45 11.80
C VAL A 102 -11.28 -25.09 11.33
N HIS A 103 -10.19 -24.61 11.91
CA HIS A 103 -9.56 -23.39 11.43
C HIS A 103 -9.04 -23.59 10.00
N GLY A 104 -9.38 -22.67 9.13
CA GLY A 104 -9.11 -22.71 7.71
C GLY A 104 -10.16 -21.86 7.02
N ARG A 105 -10.54 -22.22 5.80
CA ARG A 105 -11.59 -21.48 5.08
C ARG A 105 -12.88 -21.39 5.89
N SER A 106 -13.28 -22.47 6.55
CA SER A 106 -14.50 -22.47 7.35
C SER A 106 -14.42 -21.50 8.52
N GLY A 107 -13.27 -21.44 9.19
CA GLY A 107 -13.06 -20.47 10.25
C GLY A 107 -13.07 -19.04 9.75
N TYR A 108 -12.48 -18.80 8.57
CA TYR A 108 -12.50 -17.48 7.95
C TYR A 108 -13.92 -17.02 7.67
N THR A 109 -14.77 -17.92 7.15
CA THR A 109 -16.19 -17.62 6.90
C THR A 109 -16.93 -17.26 8.20
N LYS A 110 -16.52 -17.81 9.32
CA LYS A 110 -17.12 -17.54 10.64
C LYS A 110 -16.50 -16.31 11.34
N GLY A 111 -15.58 -15.62 10.69
CA GLY A 111 -15.01 -14.39 11.20
C GLY A 111 -13.63 -14.51 11.80
N CYS A 112 -13.04 -15.70 11.85
CA CYS A 112 -11.68 -15.88 12.36
C CYS A 112 -10.66 -15.35 11.34
N ARG A 113 -9.65 -14.68 11.84
CA ARG A 113 -8.60 -14.07 11.01
C ARG A 113 -7.21 -14.54 11.45
N CYS A 114 -7.11 -15.73 12.02
CA CYS A 114 -5.82 -16.32 12.34
C CYS A 114 -5.10 -16.74 11.05
N GLY A 115 -3.80 -17.02 11.15
CA GLY A 115 -2.99 -17.37 9.98
C GLY A 115 -3.53 -18.56 9.20
N THR A 116 -4.01 -19.57 9.89
CA THR A 116 -4.58 -20.77 9.26
C THR A 116 -5.85 -20.45 8.49
N CYS A 117 -6.76 -19.66 9.07
CA CYS A 117 -8.01 -19.30 8.43
C CYS A 117 -7.76 -18.40 7.21
N ARG A 118 -6.84 -17.47 7.31
CA ARG A 118 -6.50 -16.58 6.19
C ARG A 118 -5.83 -17.33 5.06
N ALA A 119 -4.92 -18.24 5.39
CA ALA A 119 -4.26 -19.07 4.38
C ALA A 119 -5.26 -19.97 3.66
N GLY A 120 -6.21 -20.54 4.40
CA GLY A 120 -7.27 -21.37 3.82
C GLY A 120 -8.17 -20.58 2.87
N ALA A 121 -8.56 -19.37 3.25
CA ALA A 121 -9.37 -18.52 2.39
C ALA A 121 -8.61 -18.11 1.12
N THR A 122 -7.34 -17.77 1.25
CA THR A 122 -6.49 -17.39 0.12
C THR A 122 -6.33 -18.55 -0.86
N ALA A 123 -6.06 -19.76 -0.34
CA ALA A 123 -5.90 -20.95 -1.16
C ALA A 123 -7.19 -21.28 -1.91
N TYR A 124 -8.34 -21.18 -1.25
CA TYR A 124 -9.63 -21.40 -1.87
C TYR A 124 -9.88 -20.41 -3.01
N ASN A 125 -9.67 -19.13 -2.76
CA ASN A 125 -9.90 -18.11 -3.78
C ASN A 125 -8.97 -18.27 -4.98
N ARG A 126 -7.73 -18.66 -4.75
CA ARG A 126 -6.77 -18.91 -5.81
C ARG A 126 -7.21 -20.10 -6.67
N ALA A 127 -7.64 -21.19 -6.05
CA ALA A 127 -8.13 -22.36 -6.76
C ALA A 127 -9.39 -22.04 -7.58
N TRP A 128 -10.30 -21.25 -7.00
CA TRP A 128 -11.54 -20.85 -7.67
C TRP A 128 -11.25 -19.99 -8.91
N ARG A 129 -10.33 -19.05 -8.79
CA ARG A 129 -9.94 -18.20 -9.93
C ARG A 129 -9.28 -19.03 -11.03
N ALA A 130 -8.43 -19.98 -10.67
CA ALA A 130 -7.78 -20.86 -11.63
C ALA A 130 -8.81 -21.73 -12.36
N ALA A 131 -9.79 -22.27 -11.65
CA ALA A 131 -10.86 -23.07 -12.27
C ALA A 131 -11.69 -22.24 -13.24
N ARG A 132 -12.00 -20.99 -12.92
CA ARG A 132 -12.73 -20.10 -13.83
C ARG A 132 -11.92 -19.72 -15.06
N ALA A 133 -10.63 -19.52 -14.90
CA ALA A 133 -9.77 -19.17 -16.03
C ALA A 133 -9.59 -20.33 -16.99
N ALA A 134 -9.78 -21.57 -16.53
CA ALA A 134 -9.64 -22.77 -17.35
C ALA A 134 -10.90 -23.11 -18.18
N THR A 135 -12.00 -22.40 -17.98
CA THR A 135 -13.25 -22.64 -18.73
C THR A 135 -13.51 -21.59 -19.83
#